data_bb9a7c6eaa567b50d78c8026dcf0e9f3
#
_entry.id   bb9a7c6eaa567b50d78c8026dcf0e9f3
#
_cell.length_a   1.000
_cell.length_b   1.000
_cell.length_c   1.000
_cell.angle_alpha   90.00
_cell.angle_beta   90.00
_cell.angle_gamma   90.00
#
_symmetry.space_group_name_H-M   'P 1'
#
loop_
_entity.id
_entity.type
_entity.pdbx_description
1 polymer ?
#
loop_
_entity_poly.entity_id
_entity_poly.type
_entity_poly.pdbx_seq_one_letter_code
_entity_poly.pdbx_strand_id
1 'polypeptide(L)'
;MLTINDDLEGALKVYLKLMDEEAYFEAHEVLEEAWHPLRLSGHPLKNLVKGLINGAVSFEHLKRNREDAGRKALRVMESYERHKGLYNEQIEFADLFKEACKKIETLKSIHPEVF
;
A
#
# COMPACT_ATOMS: atom_id res chain seq x y z
N MET A 1 -25.92 -2.21 3.50
CA MET A 1 -24.63 -1.92 4.12
C MET A 1 -23.51 -2.55 3.33
N LEU A 2 -22.49 -1.77 3.04
CA LEU A 2 -21.34 -2.33 2.37
C LEU A 2 -20.59 -3.27 3.27
N THR A 3 -20.20 -4.41 2.74
CA THR A 3 -19.20 -5.22 3.40
C THR A 3 -17.84 -4.62 3.11
N ILE A 4 -16.85 -4.99 3.89
CA ILE A 4 -15.49 -4.50 3.64
C ILE A 4 -14.96 -5.01 2.30
N ASN A 5 -15.39 -6.18 1.86
CA ASN A 5 -15.01 -6.70 0.54
C ASN A 5 -15.57 -5.84 -0.58
N ASP A 6 -16.82 -5.40 -0.46
CA ASP A 6 -17.42 -4.51 -1.43
C ASP A 6 -16.67 -3.19 -1.44
N ASP A 7 -15.99 -2.90 -0.33
CA ASP A 7 -15.29 -1.65 -0.13
C ASP A 7 -13.83 -1.66 -0.58
N LEU A 8 -13.33 -2.76 -1.12
CA LEU A 8 -11.94 -2.79 -1.57
C LEU A 8 -11.70 -1.73 -2.64
N GLU A 9 -12.60 -1.60 -3.59
CA GLU A 9 -12.50 -0.57 -4.62
C GLU A 9 -12.49 0.82 -3.98
N GLY A 10 -13.43 1.08 -3.08
CA GLY A 10 -13.49 2.36 -2.38
C GLY A 10 -12.25 2.63 -1.55
N ALA A 11 -11.76 1.60 -0.86
CA ALA A 11 -10.55 1.72 -0.06
C ALA A 11 -9.33 2.06 -0.91
N LEU A 12 -9.21 1.44 -2.08
CA LEU A 12 -8.10 1.74 -2.99
C LEU A 12 -8.17 3.18 -3.49
N LYS A 13 -9.37 3.67 -3.81
CA LYS A 13 -9.53 5.05 -4.25
C LYS A 13 -9.15 6.04 -3.15
N VAL A 14 -9.57 5.78 -1.92
CA VAL A 14 -9.21 6.63 -0.79
C VAL A 14 -7.72 6.54 -0.50
N TYR A 15 -7.14 5.34 -0.58
CA TYR A 15 -5.70 5.14 -0.42
C TYR A 15 -4.91 6.04 -1.38
N LEU A 16 -5.29 6.04 -2.67
CA LEU A 16 -4.61 6.86 -3.66
C LEU A 16 -4.69 8.35 -3.33
N LYS A 17 -5.86 8.80 -2.91
CA LYS A 17 -6.04 10.20 -2.51
C LYS A 17 -5.18 10.56 -1.31
N LEU A 18 -5.18 9.69 -0.29
CA LEU A 18 -4.40 9.93 0.92
C LEU A 18 -2.89 9.90 0.64
N MET A 19 -2.44 9.00 -0.24
CA MET A 19 -1.04 8.98 -0.64
C MET A 19 -0.63 10.27 -1.35
N ASP A 20 -1.51 10.82 -2.19
CA ASP A 20 -1.25 12.10 -2.85
C ASP A 20 -1.17 13.26 -1.84
N GLU A 21 -1.89 13.16 -0.74
CA GLU A 21 -1.90 14.16 0.32
C GLU A 21 -0.80 13.93 1.35
N GLU A 22 0.04 12.93 1.14
CA GLU A 22 1.09 12.51 2.08
C GLU A 22 0.53 12.10 3.44
N ALA A 23 -0.73 11.67 3.47
CA ALA A 23 -1.38 11.15 4.66
C ALA A 23 -1.17 9.63 4.74
N TYR A 24 0.09 9.23 4.90
CA TYR A 24 0.50 7.83 4.78
C TYR A 24 -0.06 6.95 5.89
N PHE A 25 -0.17 7.48 7.09
CA PHE A 25 -0.71 6.72 8.21
C PHE A 25 -2.16 6.35 7.94
N GLU A 26 -2.98 7.34 7.55
CA GLU A 26 -4.38 7.12 7.23
C GLU A 26 -4.54 6.21 6.01
N ALA A 27 -3.65 6.35 5.03
CA ALA A 27 -3.69 5.49 3.84
C ALA A 27 -3.53 4.03 4.23
N HIS A 28 -2.58 3.72 5.14
CA HIS A 28 -2.39 2.33 5.56
C HIS A 28 -3.60 1.82 6.34
N GLU A 29 -4.22 2.65 7.18
CA GLU A 29 -5.38 2.24 7.97
C GLU A 29 -6.57 1.86 7.08
N VAL A 30 -6.84 2.66 6.06
CA VAL A 30 -7.96 2.41 5.15
C VAL A 30 -7.81 1.06 4.46
N LEU A 31 -6.61 0.75 3.97
CA LEU A 31 -6.38 -0.54 3.32
C LEU A 31 -6.35 -1.68 4.32
N GLU A 32 -5.88 -1.45 5.54
CA GLU A 32 -5.84 -2.50 6.54
C GLU A 32 -7.24 -3.00 6.87
N GLU A 33 -8.22 -2.11 6.95
CA GLU A 33 -9.60 -2.52 7.16
C GLU A 33 -10.11 -3.41 6.03
N ALA A 34 -9.82 -3.06 4.78
CA ALA A 34 -10.23 -3.86 3.62
C ALA A 34 -9.46 -5.17 3.53
N TRP A 35 -8.25 -5.22 4.07
CA TRP A 35 -7.38 -6.38 4.02
C TRP A 35 -7.83 -7.51 4.95
N HIS A 36 -8.38 -7.19 6.12
CA HIS A 36 -8.76 -8.21 7.10
C HIS A 36 -9.67 -9.30 6.52
N PRO A 37 -10.78 -8.98 5.86
CA PRO A 37 -11.61 -10.03 5.27
C PRO A 37 -10.92 -10.78 4.13
N LEU A 38 -10.04 -10.10 3.38
CA LEU A 38 -9.27 -10.78 2.33
C LEU A 38 -8.35 -11.84 2.95
N ARG A 39 -7.70 -11.49 4.05
CA ARG A 39 -6.81 -12.41 4.75
C ARG A 39 -7.58 -13.61 5.28
N LEU A 40 -8.73 -13.36 5.92
CA LEU A 40 -9.53 -14.43 6.52
C LEU A 40 -10.09 -15.40 5.49
N SER A 41 -10.43 -14.91 4.31
CA SER A 41 -10.98 -15.75 3.24
C SER A 41 -9.91 -16.39 2.34
N GLY A 42 -8.63 -16.05 2.55
CA GLY A 42 -7.58 -16.54 1.68
C GLY A 42 -7.63 -15.97 0.28
N HIS A 43 -8.09 -14.72 0.16
CA HIS A 43 -8.28 -14.07 -1.13
C HIS A 43 -6.94 -13.96 -1.89
N PRO A 44 -6.93 -14.18 -3.23
CA PRO A 44 -5.70 -14.11 -4.01
C PRO A 44 -4.97 -12.76 -3.94
N LEU A 45 -5.69 -11.66 -3.69
CA LEU A 45 -5.10 -10.32 -3.67
C LEU A 45 -4.64 -9.88 -2.29
N LYS A 46 -4.80 -10.72 -1.26
CA LYS A 46 -4.47 -10.32 0.12
C LYS A 46 -3.02 -9.85 0.27
N ASN A 47 -2.10 -10.52 -0.39
CA ASN A 47 -0.68 -10.19 -0.26
C ASN A 47 -0.30 -8.93 -1.03
N LEU A 48 -0.93 -8.70 -2.18
CA LEU A 48 -0.72 -7.45 -2.90
C LEU A 48 -1.22 -6.27 -2.09
N VAL A 49 -2.41 -6.40 -1.48
CA VAL A 49 -2.95 -5.35 -0.61
C VAL A 49 -2.02 -5.13 0.59
N LYS A 50 -1.52 -6.20 1.20
CA LYS A 50 -0.58 -6.08 2.33
C LYS A 50 0.68 -5.34 1.92
N GLY A 51 1.18 -5.59 0.72
CA GLY A 51 2.33 -4.86 0.19
C GLY A 51 2.06 -3.35 0.09
N LEU A 52 0.88 -2.97 -0.40
CA LEU A 52 0.50 -1.56 -0.48
C LEU A 52 0.38 -0.93 0.90
N ILE A 53 -0.17 -1.65 1.88
CA ILE A 53 -0.26 -1.19 3.26
C ILE A 53 1.13 -0.86 3.79
N ASN A 54 2.05 -1.79 3.63
CA ASN A 54 3.41 -1.61 4.12
C ASN A 54 4.18 -0.54 3.34
N GLY A 55 3.88 -0.36 2.05
CA GLY A 55 4.42 0.76 1.30
C GLY A 55 4.07 2.10 1.94
N ALA A 56 2.81 2.27 2.34
CA ALA A 56 2.40 3.51 3.02
C ALA A 56 3.11 3.65 4.36
N VAL A 57 3.23 2.57 5.14
CA VAL A 57 3.94 2.60 6.43
C VAL A 57 5.39 3.02 6.23
N SER A 58 6.03 2.54 5.17
CA SER A 58 7.41 2.90 4.85
C SER A 58 7.57 4.42 4.70
N PHE A 59 6.69 5.05 3.91
CA PHE A 59 6.76 6.50 3.72
C PHE A 59 6.38 7.27 4.97
N GLU A 60 5.53 6.70 5.82
CA GLU A 60 5.23 7.31 7.11
C GLU A 60 6.46 7.39 7.99
N HIS A 61 7.30 6.34 8.01
CA HIS A 61 8.56 6.37 8.74
C HIS A 61 9.45 7.52 8.26
N LEU A 62 9.55 7.71 6.94
CA LEU A 62 10.36 8.79 6.39
C LEU A 62 9.80 10.16 6.74
N LYS A 63 8.46 10.29 6.71
CA LYS A 63 7.80 11.55 7.03
C LYS A 63 8.03 11.95 8.48
N ARG A 64 7.96 10.99 9.40
CA ARG A 64 8.21 11.24 10.82
C ARG A 64 9.68 11.54 11.09
N ASN A 65 10.56 11.04 10.25
CA ASN A 65 11.99 11.33 10.29
C ASN A 65 12.62 11.14 11.67
N ARG A 66 12.22 10.07 12.35
CA ARG A 66 12.81 9.70 13.65
C ARG A 66 14.09 8.90 13.44
N GLU A 67 14.80 8.62 14.53
CA GLU A 67 16.03 7.84 14.48
C GLU A 67 15.81 6.55 13.70
N ASP A 68 16.75 6.21 12.81
CA ASP A 68 16.71 5.03 11.97
C ASP A 68 15.53 5.00 10.98
N ALA A 69 14.96 6.16 10.65
CA ALA A 69 13.80 6.23 9.77
C ALA A 69 14.06 5.56 8.42
N GLY A 70 15.20 5.81 7.80
CA GLY A 70 15.53 5.23 6.51
C GLY A 70 15.65 3.71 6.56
N ARG A 71 16.28 3.18 7.60
CA ARG A 71 16.43 1.73 7.74
C ARG A 71 15.09 1.06 7.99
N LYS A 72 14.25 1.68 8.83
CA LYS A 72 12.91 1.15 9.09
C LYS A 72 12.05 1.19 7.83
N ALA A 73 12.12 2.28 7.07
CA ALA A 73 11.38 2.42 5.83
C ALA A 73 11.77 1.34 4.83
N LEU A 74 13.07 1.10 4.68
CA LEU A 74 13.57 0.08 3.76
C LEU A 74 13.09 -1.31 4.16
N ARG A 75 13.15 -1.62 5.45
CA ARG A 75 12.71 -2.93 5.94
C ARG A 75 11.23 -3.17 5.67
N VAL A 76 10.39 -2.17 5.96
CA VAL A 76 8.95 -2.31 5.77
C VAL A 76 8.60 -2.40 4.29
N MET A 77 9.35 -1.71 3.43
CA MET A 77 9.13 -1.75 1.99
C MET A 77 9.34 -3.14 1.40
N GLU A 78 10.09 -4.02 2.07
CA GLU A 78 10.33 -5.38 1.59
C GLU A 78 9.03 -6.14 1.30
N SER A 79 7.97 -5.90 2.08
CA SER A 79 6.68 -6.54 1.85
C SER A 79 6.10 -6.16 0.50
N TYR A 80 6.14 -4.87 0.16
CA TYR A 80 5.69 -4.40 -1.14
C TYR A 80 6.55 -5.00 -2.26
N GLU A 81 7.88 -4.96 -2.10
CA GLU A 81 8.78 -5.50 -3.12
C GLU A 81 8.53 -6.98 -3.36
N ARG A 82 8.24 -7.73 -2.31
CA ARG A 82 7.99 -9.16 -2.41
C ARG A 82 6.69 -9.47 -3.16
N HIS A 83 5.67 -8.61 -3.01
CA HIS A 83 4.34 -8.93 -3.50
C HIS A 83 3.89 -8.11 -4.70
N LYS A 84 4.63 -7.10 -5.11
CA LYS A 84 4.21 -6.25 -6.24
C LYS A 84 4.07 -7.03 -7.55
N GLY A 85 4.78 -8.13 -7.69
CA GLY A 85 4.69 -8.99 -8.86
C GLY A 85 3.35 -9.71 -8.99
N LEU A 86 2.50 -9.68 -7.97
CA LEU A 86 1.16 -10.24 -8.06
C LEU A 86 0.23 -9.38 -8.91
N TYR A 87 0.60 -8.12 -9.17
CA TYR A 87 -0.16 -7.27 -10.07
C TYR A 87 -0.08 -7.81 -11.51
N ASN A 88 -1.22 -7.85 -12.19
CA ASN A 88 -1.29 -8.06 -13.63
C ASN A 88 -2.60 -7.42 -14.12
N GLU A 89 -2.76 -7.34 -15.43
CA GLU A 89 -3.90 -6.61 -16.00
C GLU A 89 -5.23 -7.35 -15.88
N GLN A 90 -5.21 -8.62 -15.44
CA GLN A 90 -6.42 -9.43 -15.31
C GLN A 90 -6.97 -9.47 -13.90
N ILE A 91 -6.29 -8.91 -12.92
CA ILE A 91 -6.80 -8.93 -11.54
C ILE A 91 -7.95 -7.95 -11.38
N GLU A 92 -8.77 -8.20 -10.36
CA GLU A 92 -9.86 -7.30 -10.02
C GLU A 92 -9.30 -5.93 -9.64
N PHE A 93 -9.96 -4.87 -10.10
CA PHE A 93 -9.50 -3.48 -9.84
C PHE A 93 -8.08 -3.21 -10.32
N ALA A 94 -7.70 -3.83 -11.43
CA ALA A 94 -6.33 -3.74 -11.95
C ALA A 94 -5.85 -2.29 -12.12
N ASP A 95 -6.72 -1.40 -12.63
CA ASP A 95 -6.34 0.00 -12.85
C ASP A 95 -5.98 0.70 -11.54
N LEU A 96 -6.74 0.42 -10.47
CA LEU A 96 -6.46 1.02 -9.16
C LEU A 96 -5.17 0.48 -8.56
N PHE A 97 -4.94 -0.83 -8.68
CA PHE A 97 -3.68 -1.42 -8.23
C PHE A 97 -2.49 -0.89 -9.01
N LYS A 98 -2.66 -0.70 -10.32
CA LYS A 98 -1.60 -0.14 -11.15
C LYS A 98 -1.22 1.27 -10.68
N GLU A 99 -2.22 2.11 -10.41
CA GLU A 99 -1.97 3.47 -9.93
C GLU A 99 -1.31 3.46 -8.56
N ALA A 100 -1.72 2.54 -7.67
CA ALA A 100 -1.14 2.44 -6.35
C ALA A 100 0.34 2.04 -6.41
N CYS A 101 0.67 1.04 -7.23
CA CYS A 101 2.05 0.62 -7.41
C CYS A 101 2.89 1.74 -8.04
N LYS A 102 2.33 2.42 -9.04
CA LYS A 102 3.01 3.53 -9.69
C LYS A 102 3.31 4.64 -8.69
N LYS A 103 2.37 4.93 -7.79
CA LYS A 103 2.56 5.94 -6.76
C LYS A 103 3.72 5.58 -5.83
N ILE A 104 3.77 4.32 -5.42
CA ILE A 104 4.86 3.85 -4.55
C ILE A 104 6.20 3.96 -5.28
N GLU A 105 6.28 3.54 -6.55
CA GLU A 105 7.53 3.62 -7.29
C GLU A 105 7.98 5.06 -7.47
N THR A 106 7.05 5.98 -7.74
CA THR A 106 7.36 7.39 -7.86
C THR A 106 7.93 7.93 -6.55
N LEU A 107 7.29 7.61 -5.41
CA LEU A 107 7.77 8.07 -4.10
C LEU A 107 9.12 7.45 -3.76
N LYS A 108 9.37 6.18 -4.12
CA LYS A 108 10.69 5.57 -3.90
C LYS A 108 11.77 6.34 -4.65
N SER A 109 11.47 6.79 -5.86
CA SER A 109 12.45 7.50 -6.68
C SER A 109 12.83 8.86 -6.11
N ILE A 110 11.99 9.42 -5.24
CA ILE A 110 12.28 10.69 -4.56
C ILE A 110 13.26 10.48 -3.41
N HIS A 111 13.42 9.25 -2.94
CA HIS A 111 14.28 8.91 -1.81
C HIS A 111 15.36 7.89 -2.22
N PRO A 112 16.24 8.24 -3.19
CA PRO A 112 17.24 7.28 -3.65
C PRO A 112 18.26 6.90 -2.59
N GLU A 113 18.43 7.73 -1.56
CA GLU A 113 19.32 7.43 -0.44
C GLU A 113 18.80 6.32 0.46
N VAL A 114 17.52 5.98 0.36
CA VAL A 114 16.88 4.93 1.16
C VAL A 114 16.65 3.69 0.31
N PHE A 115 16.12 3.87 -0.87
CA PHE A 115 15.68 2.79 -1.75
C PHE A 115 16.57 2.67 -2.99
#